data_1c6e9214e80e5fb7c6bbd61db6d36586
#
_entry.id   1c6e9214e80e5fb7c6bbd61db6d36586
#
_cell.length_a   1.000
_cell.length_b   1.000
_cell.length_c   1.000
_cell.angle_alpha   90.00
_cell.angle_beta   90.00
_cell.angle_gamma   90.00
#
_symmetry.space_group_name_H-M   'P 1'
#
loop_
_entity.id
_entity.type
_entity.pdbx_description
1 polymer ?
#
loop_
_entity_poly.entity_id
_entity_poly.type
_entity_poly.pdbx_seq_one_letter_code
_entity_poly.pdbx_strand_id
1 'polypeptide(L)'
;MEVRERTKSNGKETTIVKLAIDTAAGGSFQFRAAEKQGYFEKNGIKAQLSNFAYGIDTVNAVLTEQADTGLAADYALLNSLGKGDMVVISTLTRGNEKSSKDNELLVKEEIKTENDLKGKKLGVPKGTVTEYVWAKYLAAKHINEKDITFVPYSTPDEAIVGMKNGDIDAIWSSGALKDKFKNIKGVTKLGDLESAGVTIDSYLLAKRSFVEKNPKVVENTLKALSEGVKYVDNNKKETAKLAFEQLKLPEKDALKDIERQNYVLGFTEEDAKHLEDMKVWLEEKGKLKDKYELKDKINLEALKKAFPESVTYK
;
A
#
# COMPACT_ATOMS: atom_id res chain seq x y z
N MET A 1 32.66 -4.26 0.86
CA MET A 1 31.86 -4.64 -0.34
C MET A 1 31.16 -5.94 0.03
N GLU A 2 29.93 -5.84 0.51
CA GLU A 2 29.15 -7.02 0.93
C GLU A 2 28.72 -7.75 -0.34
N VAL A 3 29.29 -8.91 -0.61
CA VAL A 3 28.93 -9.77 -1.74
C VAL A 3 27.57 -10.39 -1.38
N ARG A 4 26.50 -9.95 -2.08
CA ARG A 4 25.16 -10.55 -1.90
C ARG A 4 25.22 -12.05 -2.16
N GLU A 5 24.46 -12.78 -1.36
CA GLU A 5 24.29 -14.21 -1.55
C GLU A 5 23.76 -14.49 -2.95
N ARG A 6 24.54 -15.24 -3.72
CA ARG A 6 24.18 -15.75 -5.04
C ARG A 6 23.84 -17.22 -4.91
N THR A 7 22.78 -17.62 -5.56
CA THR A 7 22.37 -19.04 -5.59
C THR A 7 22.26 -19.47 -7.05
N LYS A 8 22.40 -20.75 -7.31
CA LYS A 8 22.15 -21.31 -8.65
C LYS A 8 20.72 -21.85 -8.67
N SER A 9 19.88 -21.32 -9.54
CA SER A 9 18.58 -21.89 -9.86
C SER A 9 18.55 -22.24 -11.33
N ASN A 10 18.21 -23.47 -11.68
CA ASN A 10 18.20 -24.01 -13.05
C ASN A 10 19.49 -23.73 -13.86
N GLY A 11 20.66 -23.82 -13.20
CA GLY A 11 21.97 -23.59 -13.82
C GLY A 11 22.34 -22.11 -14.03
N LYS A 12 21.48 -21.16 -13.69
CA LYS A 12 21.74 -19.71 -13.76
C LYS A 12 22.04 -19.16 -12.36
N GLU A 13 22.99 -18.23 -12.29
CA GLU A 13 23.29 -17.50 -11.08
C GLU A 13 22.19 -16.44 -10.85
N THR A 14 21.54 -16.49 -9.67
CA THR A 14 20.51 -15.55 -9.26
C THR A 14 20.92 -14.80 -8.01
N THR A 15 20.50 -13.55 -7.89
CA THR A 15 20.71 -12.72 -6.70
C THR A 15 19.45 -12.76 -5.82
N ILE A 16 19.62 -13.04 -4.53
CA ILE A 16 18.51 -13.02 -3.57
C ILE A 16 18.07 -11.57 -3.34
N VAL A 17 16.75 -11.32 -3.46
CA VAL A 17 16.12 -10.05 -3.12
C VAL A 17 14.92 -10.30 -2.20
N LYS A 18 14.96 -9.68 -1.03
CA LYS A 18 13.90 -9.76 -0.02
C LYS A 18 12.88 -8.64 -0.25
N LEU A 19 11.63 -9.01 -0.50
CA LEU A 19 10.55 -8.11 -0.88
C LEU A 19 9.45 -8.15 0.20
N ALA A 20 9.30 -7.07 0.95
CA ALA A 20 8.21 -6.92 1.93
C ALA A 20 6.95 -6.41 1.22
N ILE A 21 5.86 -7.15 1.30
CA ILE A 21 4.59 -6.83 0.67
C ILE A 21 3.46 -6.90 1.69
N ASP A 22 2.44 -6.05 1.53
CA ASP A 22 1.27 -6.10 2.39
C ASP A 22 0.15 -6.98 1.82
N THR A 23 -0.78 -7.37 2.70
CA THR A 23 -1.93 -8.19 2.36
C THR A 23 -3.26 -7.43 2.48
N ALA A 24 -3.23 -6.20 3.03
CA ALA A 24 -4.44 -5.50 3.44
C ALA A 24 -5.26 -4.95 2.28
N ALA A 25 -4.63 -4.55 1.18
CA ALA A 25 -5.28 -3.74 0.14
C ALA A 25 -5.28 -4.35 -1.26
N GLY A 26 -4.85 -5.60 -1.43
CA GLY A 26 -4.77 -6.24 -2.75
C GLY A 26 -3.69 -5.65 -3.67
N GLY A 27 -2.86 -4.73 -3.18
CA GLY A 27 -1.82 -4.04 -3.95
C GLY A 27 -0.57 -4.88 -4.27
N SER A 28 -0.50 -6.14 -3.82
CA SER A 28 0.67 -7.00 -3.95
C SER A 28 0.55 -8.13 -4.98
N PHE A 29 -0.54 -8.21 -5.75
CA PHE A 29 -0.75 -9.33 -6.68
C PHE A 29 0.27 -9.38 -7.81
N GLN A 30 0.80 -8.27 -8.28
CA GLN A 30 1.88 -8.22 -9.28
C GLN A 30 3.17 -8.88 -8.80
N PHE A 31 3.47 -8.80 -7.49
CA PHE A 31 4.62 -9.49 -6.89
C PHE A 31 4.42 -11.00 -6.89
N ARG A 32 3.23 -11.44 -6.49
CA ARG A 32 2.85 -12.86 -6.42
C ARG A 32 2.80 -13.50 -7.79
N ALA A 33 2.24 -12.77 -8.77
CA ALA A 33 2.23 -13.20 -10.16
C ALA A 33 3.65 -13.30 -10.72
N ALA A 34 4.51 -12.30 -10.48
CA ALA A 34 5.89 -12.32 -10.93
C ALA A 34 6.69 -13.48 -10.33
N GLU A 35 6.48 -13.79 -9.06
CA GLU A 35 7.10 -14.94 -8.40
C GLU A 35 6.59 -16.26 -8.97
N LYS A 36 5.27 -16.47 -9.03
CA LYS A 36 4.66 -17.73 -9.49
C LYS A 36 4.97 -18.04 -10.96
N GLN A 37 5.03 -17.00 -11.82
CA GLN A 37 5.32 -17.14 -13.25
C GLN A 37 6.82 -17.22 -13.58
N GLY A 38 7.69 -17.17 -12.56
CA GLY A 38 9.14 -17.25 -12.74
C GLY A 38 9.75 -15.99 -13.39
N TYR A 39 9.05 -14.84 -13.35
CA TYR A 39 9.57 -13.60 -13.95
C TYR A 39 10.75 -13.04 -13.17
N PHE A 40 10.84 -13.28 -11.87
CA PHE A 40 12.01 -12.93 -11.08
C PHE A 40 13.22 -13.75 -11.50
N GLU A 41 13.10 -15.09 -11.59
CA GLU A 41 14.19 -15.97 -12.00
C GLU A 41 14.65 -15.68 -13.43
N LYS A 42 13.71 -15.41 -14.34
CA LYS A 42 14.00 -14.99 -15.73
C LYS A 42 14.88 -13.75 -15.77
N ASN A 43 14.71 -12.84 -14.83
CA ASN A 43 15.49 -11.61 -14.68
C ASN A 43 16.68 -11.76 -13.72
N GLY A 44 17.09 -12.98 -13.36
CA GLY A 44 18.27 -13.24 -12.51
C GLY A 44 18.05 -12.91 -11.03
N ILE A 45 16.80 -12.87 -10.57
CA ILE A 45 16.42 -12.60 -9.18
C ILE A 45 15.83 -13.85 -8.56
N LYS A 46 16.28 -14.18 -7.34
CA LYS A 46 15.58 -15.11 -6.46
C LYS A 46 14.78 -14.29 -5.45
N ALA A 47 13.50 -14.10 -5.73
CA ALA A 47 12.62 -13.33 -4.86
C ALA A 47 12.30 -14.09 -3.57
N GLN A 48 12.32 -13.37 -2.44
CA GLN A 48 11.83 -13.83 -1.15
C GLN A 48 10.73 -12.88 -0.70
N LEU A 49 9.46 -13.28 -0.89
CA LEU A 49 8.30 -12.49 -0.51
C LEU A 49 7.99 -12.70 0.98
N SER A 50 7.91 -11.60 1.74
CA SER A 50 7.46 -11.59 3.13
C SER A 50 6.15 -10.82 3.25
N ASN A 51 5.14 -11.44 3.86
CA ASN A 51 3.80 -10.87 4.01
C ASN A 51 3.67 -10.13 5.33
N PHE A 52 3.08 -8.93 5.27
CA PHE A 52 2.78 -8.07 6.40
C PHE A 52 1.31 -7.65 6.35
N ALA A 53 0.76 -7.20 7.49
CA ALA A 53 -0.63 -6.73 7.54
C ALA A 53 -0.79 -5.41 6.78
N TYR A 54 0.13 -4.47 6.98
CA TYR A 54 0.05 -3.11 6.45
C TYR A 54 1.40 -2.62 5.91
N GLY A 55 1.35 -1.58 5.06
CA GLY A 55 2.53 -0.96 4.48
C GLY A 55 3.48 -0.30 5.49
N ILE A 56 3.02 0.08 6.68
CA ILE A 56 3.92 0.55 7.75
C ILE A 56 4.86 -0.56 8.23
N ASP A 57 4.39 -1.81 8.25
CA ASP A 57 5.20 -2.96 8.67
C ASP A 57 6.23 -3.30 7.59
N THR A 58 5.89 -3.18 6.31
CA THR A 58 6.85 -3.36 5.20
C THR A 58 7.95 -2.30 5.23
N VAL A 59 7.60 -1.05 5.52
CA VAL A 59 8.59 0.03 5.72
C VAL A 59 9.52 -0.29 6.88
N ASN A 60 8.99 -0.74 8.01
CA ASN A 60 9.79 -1.13 9.16
C ASN A 60 10.74 -2.30 8.81
N ALA A 61 10.30 -3.27 8.01
CA ALA A 61 11.15 -4.36 7.54
C ALA A 61 12.33 -3.85 6.68
N VAL A 62 12.14 -2.81 5.86
CA VAL A 62 13.23 -2.16 5.11
C VAL A 62 14.16 -1.38 6.05
N LEU A 63 13.61 -0.62 7.01
CA LEU A 63 14.40 0.13 7.98
C LEU A 63 15.33 -0.76 8.79
N THR A 64 14.84 -1.93 9.21
CA THR A 64 15.55 -2.90 10.04
C THR A 64 16.35 -3.94 9.22
N GLU A 65 16.47 -3.76 7.88
CA GLU A 65 17.21 -4.63 6.97
C GLU A 65 16.70 -6.08 6.88
N GLN A 66 15.47 -6.30 7.31
CA GLN A 66 14.78 -7.58 7.12
C GLN A 66 14.31 -7.74 5.67
N ALA A 67 14.09 -6.62 4.96
CA ALA A 67 13.76 -6.59 3.54
C ALA A 67 14.63 -5.58 2.78
N ASP A 68 14.83 -5.84 1.48
CA ASP A 68 15.56 -4.94 0.57
C ASP A 68 14.64 -3.85 0.01
N THR A 69 13.38 -4.22 -0.26
CA THR A 69 12.34 -3.31 -0.74
C THR A 69 11.05 -3.53 0.02
N GLY A 70 10.23 -2.48 0.09
CA GLY A 70 8.91 -2.51 0.72
C GLY A 70 7.85 -1.88 -0.17
N LEU A 71 6.63 -2.41 -0.12
CA LEU A 71 5.43 -1.81 -0.69
C LEU A 71 4.73 -1.02 0.41
N ALA A 72 4.47 0.26 0.20
CA ALA A 72 3.72 1.07 1.15
C ALA A 72 2.80 2.07 0.43
N ALA A 73 1.65 2.35 1.05
CA ALA A 73 0.81 3.48 0.65
C ALA A 73 1.50 4.82 1.02
N ASP A 74 1.09 5.87 0.33
CA ASP A 74 1.61 7.23 0.38
C ASP A 74 1.87 7.76 1.81
N TYR A 75 0.90 7.66 2.70
CA TYR A 75 1.03 8.16 4.08
C TYR A 75 2.11 7.44 4.88
N ALA A 76 2.14 6.10 4.85
CA ALA A 76 3.14 5.32 5.56
C ALA A 76 4.54 5.56 4.98
N LEU A 77 4.63 5.68 3.66
CA LEU A 77 5.84 6.06 2.95
C LEU A 77 6.37 7.40 3.46
N LEU A 78 5.57 8.48 3.34
CA LEU A 78 5.99 9.84 3.69
C LEU A 78 6.43 9.96 5.15
N ASN A 79 5.71 9.36 6.08
CA ASN A 79 6.07 9.37 7.50
C ASN A 79 7.35 8.59 7.82
N SER A 80 7.90 7.88 6.85
CA SER A 80 9.05 6.99 7.04
C SER A 80 10.29 7.40 6.23
N LEU A 81 10.13 8.17 5.15
CA LEU A 81 11.25 8.61 4.30
C LEU A 81 12.31 9.42 5.03
N GLY A 82 11.93 10.14 6.08
CA GLY A 82 12.88 10.86 6.95
C GLY A 82 13.64 9.95 7.93
N LYS A 83 13.12 8.74 8.18
CA LYS A 83 13.72 7.76 9.09
C LYS A 83 14.68 6.86 8.33
N GLY A 84 15.95 7.05 8.51
CA GLY A 84 16.93 6.33 7.70
C GLY A 84 16.95 6.84 6.26
N ASP A 85 17.95 6.42 5.51
CA ASP A 85 18.12 6.90 4.13
C ASP A 85 17.37 6.01 3.14
N MET A 86 16.05 6.18 3.10
CA MET A 86 15.16 5.49 2.16
C MET A 86 14.80 6.38 0.97
N VAL A 87 14.49 5.73 -0.15
CA VAL A 87 14.06 6.37 -1.40
C VAL A 87 12.90 5.62 -2.02
N VAL A 88 12.04 6.37 -2.71
CA VAL A 88 11.02 5.87 -3.62
C VAL A 88 11.68 5.48 -4.94
N ILE A 89 11.33 4.31 -5.48
CA ILE A 89 11.90 3.80 -6.72
C ILE A 89 10.87 3.55 -7.82
N SER A 90 9.59 3.47 -7.48
CA SER A 90 8.46 3.39 -8.44
C SER A 90 7.13 3.60 -7.73
N THR A 91 6.12 4.08 -8.44
CA THR A 91 4.71 3.89 -8.12
C THR A 91 4.30 2.46 -8.49
N LEU A 92 3.45 1.83 -7.70
CA LEU A 92 2.98 0.45 -7.87
C LEU A 92 1.49 0.35 -8.15
N THR A 93 0.68 1.24 -7.54
CA THR A 93 -0.75 1.40 -7.83
C THR A 93 -1.12 2.87 -7.76
N ARG A 94 -2.09 3.28 -8.59
CA ARG A 94 -2.71 4.61 -8.49
C ARG A 94 -4.18 4.47 -8.15
N GLY A 95 -4.64 5.32 -7.24
CA GLY A 95 -6.05 5.44 -6.93
C GLY A 95 -6.86 5.81 -8.19
N ASN A 96 -8.07 5.29 -8.27
CA ASN A 96 -9.02 5.58 -9.33
C ASN A 96 -10.44 5.64 -8.76
N GLU A 97 -11.41 5.98 -9.59
CA GLU A 97 -12.82 6.07 -9.18
C GLU A 97 -13.33 4.76 -8.57
N LYS A 98 -12.95 3.59 -9.13
CA LYS A 98 -13.37 2.29 -8.60
C LYS A 98 -12.80 2.05 -7.20
N SER A 99 -11.52 2.26 -7.01
CA SER A 99 -10.87 2.06 -5.70
C SER A 99 -11.37 3.06 -4.66
N SER A 100 -11.68 4.29 -5.07
CA SER A 100 -12.23 5.33 -4.19
C SER A 100 -13.64 5.00 -3.75
N LYS A 101 -14.52 4.56 -4.64
CA LYS A 101 -15.89 4.12 -4.31
C LYS A 101 -15.93 2.82 -3.52
N ASP A 102 -14.95 1.93 -3.74
CA ASP A 102 -14.85 0.67 -3.03
C ASP A 102 -14.34 0.83 -1.59
N ASN A 103 -13.58 1.87 -1.30
CA ASN A 103 -13.13 2.16 0.05
C ASN A 103 -14.22 2.92 0.80
N GLU A 104 -14.97 2.19 1.63
CA GLU A 104 -16.19 2.68 2.27
C GLU A 104 -15.98 3.01 3.75
N LEU A 105 -16.63 4.07 4.19
CA LEU A 105 -16.87 4.33 5.60
C LEU A 105 -18.06 3.47 6.07
N LEU A 106 -17.75 2.49 6.88
CA LEU A 106 -18.72 1.58 7.47
C LEU A 106 -18.99 1.97 8.91
N VAL A 107 -20.26 2.03 9.26
CA VAL A 107 -20.72 2.51 10.56
C VAL A 107 -21.79 1.59 11.14
N LYS A 108 -21.99 1.64 12.46
CA LYS A 108 -23.11 1.00 13.11
C LYS A 108 -24.43 1.67 12.71
N GLU A 109 -25.51 0.90 12.70
CA GLU A 109 -26.81 1.30 12.16
C GLU A 109 -27.47 2.51 12.86
N GLU A 110 -27.06 2.85 14.08
CA GLU A 110 -27.51 4.06 14.76
C GLU A 110 -26.88 5.35 14.22
N ILE A 111 -25.78 5.26 13.44
CA ILE A 111 -25.13 6.37 12.77
C ILE A 111 -25.77 6.52 11.39
N LYS A 112 -26.59 7.55 11.21
CA LYS A 112 -27.32 7.81 9.96
C LYS A 112 -26.75 8.95 9.14
N THR A 113 -26.12 9.90 9.81
CA THR A 113 -25.52 11.09 9.22
C THR A 113 -24.09 11.28 9.73
N GLU A 114 -23.33 12.11 9.04
CA GLU A 114 -21.97 12.45 9.48
C GLU A 114 -21.93 13.07 10.88
N ASN A 115 -22.93 13.87 11.24
CA ASN A 115 -23.00 14.48 12.57
C ASN A 115 -23.14 13.47 13.70
N ASP A 116 -23.68 12.29 13.42
CA ASP A 116 -23.82 11.22 14.40
C ASP A 116 -22.47 10.57 14.77
N LEU A 117 -21.38 10.90 14.04
CA LEU A 117 -20.03 10.49 14.40
C LEU A 117 -19.50 11.19 15.65
N LYS A 118 -20.07 12.32 16.06
CA LYS A 118 -19.68 13.02 17.31
C LYS A 118 -19.92 12.12 18.52
N GLY A 119 -18.90 12.02 19.37
CA GLY A 119 -18.90 11.14 20.54
C GLY A 119 -18.66 9.66 20.24
N LYS A 120 -18.42 9.28 18.98
CA LYS A 120 -18.23 7.88 18.56
C LYS A 120 -16.77 7.46 18.58
N LYS A 121 -16.58 6.13 18.57
CA LYS A 121 -15.31 5.44 18.56
C LYS A 121 -14.94 5.05 17.12
N LEU A 122 -13.96 5.74 16.55
CA LEU A 122 -13.52 5.57 15.16
C LEU A 122 -12.28 4.68 15.10
N GLY A 123 -12.39 3.54 14.44
CA GLY A 123 -11.30 2.59 14.28
C GLY A 123 -10.22 3.13 13.34
N VAL A 124 -8.95 3.01 13.74
CA VAL A 124 -7.81 3.47 12.95
C VAL A 124 -6.58 2.57 13.11
N PRO A 125 -6.06 1.98 12.02
CA PRO A 125 -4.75 1.33 12.07
C PRO A 125 -3.68 2.43 12.04
N LYS A 126 -2.94 2.57 13.15
CA LYS A 126 -1.93 3.63 13.31
C LYS A 126 -0.81 3.55 12.28
N GLY A 127 -0.38 4.70 11.80
CA GLY A 127 0.71 4.82 10.83
C GLY A 127 0.30 4.48 9.40
N THR A 128 -0.99 4.31 9.14
CA THR A 128 -1.53 4.04 7.80
C THR A 128 -2.26 5.26 7.25
N VAL A 129 -2.53 5.23 5.94
CA VAL A 129 -3.30 6.27 5.24
C VAL A 129 -4.69 6.53 5.83
N THR A 130 -5.24 5.59 6.60
CA THR A 130 -6.54 5.74 7.25
C THR A 130 -6.57 6.92 8.24
N GLU A 131 -5.43 7.26 8.86
CA GLU A 131 -5.34 8.49 9.68
C GLU A 131 -5.60 9.75 8.84
N TYR A 132 -5.02 9.82 7.65
CA TYR A 132 -5.22 10.91 6.71
C TYR A 132 -6.67 10.95 6.20
N VAL A 133 -7.21 9.78 5.82
CA VAL A 133 -8.60 9.66 5.36
C VAL A 133 -9.57 10.19 6.42
N TRP A 134 -9.42 9.77 7.69
CA TRP A 134 -10.25 10.29 8.79
C TRP A 134 -10.12 11.81 8.93
N ALA A 135 -8.92 12.34 8.96
CA ALA A 135 -8.70 13.77 9.13
C ALA A 135 -9.32 14.58 7.96
N LYS A 136 -9.17 14.11 6.72
CA LYS A 136 -9.76 14.77 5.53
C LYS A 136 -11.29 14.68 5.54
N TYR A 137 -11.84 13.50 5.86
CA TYR A 137 -13.28 13.30 5.92
C TYR A 137 -13.93 14.17 7.01
N LEU A 138 -13.40 14.15 8.23
CA LEU A 138 -13.92 14.95 9.33
C LEU A 138 -13.84 16.45 9.02
N ALA A 139 -12.73 16.91 8.43
CA ALA A 139 -12.60 18.30 8.00
C ALA A 139 -13.63 18.68 6.92
N ALA A 140 -13.82 17.82 5.90
CA ALA A 140 -14.82 18.05 4.85
C ALA A 140 -16.27 18.09 5.37
N LYS A 141 -16.53 17.38 6.49
CA LYS A 141 -17.85 17.35 7.16
C LYS A 141 -17.97 18.33 8.33
N HIS A 142 -16.97 19.19 8.53
CA HIS A 142 -16.92 20.18 9.61
C HIS A 142 -17.06 19.56 11.02
N ILE A 143 -16.52 18.35 11.21
CA ILE A 143 -16.49 17.66 12.50
C ILE A 143 -15.13 17.86 13.14
N ASN A 144 -15.11 18.31 14.39
CA ASN A 144 -13.86 18.51 15.12
C ASN A 144 -13.35 17.15 15.64
N GLU A 145 -12.06 16.85 15.43
CA GLU A 145 -11.42 15.63 15.95
C GLU A 145 -11.50 15.49 17.48
N LYS A 146 -11.68 16.62 18.21
CA LYS A 146 -11.88 16.62 19.65
C LYS A 146 -13.23 16.02 20.09
N ASP A 147 -14.19 15.96 19.18
CA ASP A 147 -15.53 15.44 19.43
C ASP A 147 -15.64 13.94 19.20
N ILE A 148 -14.54 13.26 18.89
CA ILE A 148 -14.48 11.82 18.59
C ILE A 148 -13.39 11.13 19.39
N THR A 149 -13.45 9.79 19.45
CA THR A 149 -12.40 8.95 20.04
C THR A 149 -11.82 8.04 19.00
N PHE A 150 -10.52 8.18 18.68
CA PHE A 150 -9.83 7.21 17.84
C PHE A 150 -9.45 5.96 18.62
N VAL A 151 -9.84 4.80 18.08
CA VAL A 151 -9.53 3.48 18.64
C VAL A 151 -8.49 2.80 17.74
N PRO A 152 -7.23 2.72 18.18
CA PRO A 152 -6.20 2.08 17.40
C PRO A 152 -6.37 0.56 17.37
N TYR A 153 -6.01 -0.05 16.24
CA TYR A 153 -5.88 -1.50 16.10
C TYR A 153 -4.67 -1.85 15.24
N SER A 154 -4.16 -3.07 15.39
CA SER A 154 -2.95 -3.54 14.69
C SER A 154 -3.27 -4.52 13.56
N THR A 155 -4.42 -5.22 13.64
CA THR A 155 -4.83 -6.20 12.63
C THR A 155 -6.29 -6.03 12.24
N PRO A 156 -6.68 -6.41 11.00
CA PRO A 156 -8.08 -6.41 10.59
C PRO A 156 -9.00 -7.23 11.51
N ASP A 157 -8.52 -8.34 12.05
CA ASP A 157 -9.32 -9.19 12.94
C ASP A 157 -9.62 -8.50 14.28
N GLU A 158 -8.67 -7.75 14.86
CA GLU A 158 -8.91 -6.90 16.03
C GLU A 158 -10.04 -5.89 15.77
N ALA A 159 -10.02 -5.25 14.61
CA ALA A 159 -11.04 -4.28 14.22
C ALA A 159 -12.42 -4.93 14.05
N ILE A 160 -12.49 -6.13 13.45
CA ILE A 160 -13.73 -6.90 13.31
C ILE A 160 -14.31 -7.24 14.70
N VAL A 161 -13.47 -7.70 15.61
CA VAL A 161 -13.89 -8.00 17.00
C VAL A 161 -14.33 -6.72 17.70
N GLY A 162 -13.56 -5.64 17.58
CA GLY A 162 -13.89 -4.34 18.17
C GLY A 162 -15.24 -3.80 17.68
N MET A 163 -15.56 -3.92 16.38
CA MET A 163 -16.85 -3.50 15.85
C MET A 163 -18.00 -4.40 16.33
N LYS A 164 -17.79 -5.72 16.41
CA LYS A 164 -18.79 -6.66 16.97
C LYS A 164 -19.10 -6.36 18.43
N ASN A 165 -18.10 -6.08 19.23
CA ASN A 165 -18.25 -5.86 20.68
C ASN A 165 -18.70 -4.43 21.03
N GLY A 166 -18.69 -3.50 20.09
CA GLY A 166 -19.02 -2.11 20.34
C GLY A 166 -17.85 -1.26 20.87
N ASP A 167 -16.63 -1.73 20.68
CA ASP A 167 -15.41 -0.95 20.95
C ASP A 167 -15.05 -0.01 19.79
N ILE A 168 -15.57 -0.30 18.58
CA ILE A 168 -15.46 0.52 17.37
C ILE A 168 -16.88 0.74 16.83
N ASP A 169 -17.22 1.99 16.50
CA ASP A 169 -18.52 2.38 15.96
C ASP A 169 -18.47 2.67 14.44
N ALA A 170 -17.29 3.05 13.92
CA ALA A 170 -17.09 3.38 12.52
C ALA A 170 -15.67 3.02 12.07
N ILE A 171 -15.53 2.60 10.81
CA ILE A 171 -14.26 2.17 10.23
C ILE A 171 -14.23 2.40 8.71
N TRP A 172 -13.05 2.72 8.18
CA TRP A 172 -12.78 2.67 6.74
C TRP A 172 -12.32 1.27 6.33
N SER A 173 -12.89 0.74 5.27
CA SER A 173 -12.50 -0.57 4.74
C SER A 173 -12.79 -0.71 3.26
N SER A 174 -12.03 -1.56 2.58
CA SER A 174 -12.14 -1.80 1.15
C SER A 174 -12.01 -3.29 0.81
N GLY A 175 -12.38 -3.65 -0.42
CA GLY A 175 -12.19 -4.99 -0.97
C GLY A 175 -12.87 -6.09 -0.17
N ALA A 176 -12.23 -7.25 -0.11
CA ALA A 176 -12.73 -8.42 0.61
C ALA A 176 -12.90 -8.17 2.12
N LEU A 177 -12.06 -7.34 2.71
CA LEU A 177 -12.17 -6.98 4.11
C LEU A 177 -13.44 -6.18 4.41
N LYS A 178 -13.83 -5.27 3.53
CA LYS A 178 -15.09 -4.51 3.62
C LYS A 178 -16.29 -5.44 3.74
N ASP A 179 -16.34 -6.49 2.94
CA ASP A 179 -17.44 -7.46 2.95
C ASP A 179 -17.54 -8.19 4.32
N LYS A 180 -16.40 -8.46 4.98
CA LYS A 180 -16.38 -9.02 6.33
C LYS A 180 -17.05 -8.09 7.36
N PHE A 181 -16.79 -6.78 7.29
CA PHE A 181 -17.43 -5.79 8.15
C PHE A 181 -18.92 -5.65 7.85
N LYS A 182 -19.31 -5.61 6.57
CA LYS A 182 -20.73 -5.54 6.16
C LYS A 182 -21.56 -6.74 6.60
N ASN A 183 -20.93 -7.90 6.82
CA ASN A 183 -21.58 -9.08 7.37
C ASN A 183 -21.83 -9.01 8.90
N ILE A 184 -21.32 -7.99 9.58
CA ILE A 184 -21.63 -7.75 10.98
C ILE A 184 -23.05 -7.13 11.04
N LYS A 185 -23.94 -7.72 11.83
CA LYS A 185 -25.33 -7.24 11.98
C LYS A 185 -25.32 -5.76 12.40
N GLY A 186 -26.11 -4.95 11.70
CA GLY A 186 -26.24 -3.53 11.99
C GLY A 186 -25.10 -2.65 11.48
N VAL A 187 -24.24 -3.15 10.60
CA VAL A 187 -23.21 -2.33 9.93
C VAL A 187 -23.70 -1.88 8.55
N THR A 188 -23.59 -0.58 8.28
CA THR A 188 -24.03 0.05 7.02
C THR A 188 -22.98 0.98 6.46
N LYS A 189 -23.08 1.33 5.17
CA LYS A 189 -22.23 2.34 4.53
C LYS A 189 -22.73 3.74 4.85
N LEU A 190 -21.82 4.65 5.24
CA LEU A 190 -22.10 6.09 5.42
C LEU A 190 -21.49 6.93 4.30
N GLY A 191 -20.32 6.56 3.77
CA GLY A 191 -19.62 7.29 2.74
C GLY A 191 -18.52 6.45 2.06
N ASP A 192 -17.69 7.09 1.26
CA ASP A 192 -16.52 6.51 0.60
C ASP A 192 -15.41 7.55 0.45
N LEU A 193 -14.26 7.17 -0.16
CA LEU A 193 -13.13 8.09 -0.31
C LEU A 193 -13.44 9.33 -1.17
N GLU A 194 -14.37 9.25 -2.13
CA GLU A 194 -14.78 10.43 -2.89
C GLU A 194 -15.34 11.50 -1.97
N SER A 195 -16.11 11.08 -0.96
CA SER A 195 -16.68 11.99 0.05
C SER A 195 -15.64 12.59 1.01
N ALA A 196 -14.45 11.98 1.09
CA ALA A 196 -13.30 12.50 1.83
C ALA A 196 -12.37 13.37 0.97
N GLY A 197 -12.55 13.34 -0.36
CA GLY A 197 -11.65 14.00 -1.32
C GLY A 197 -10.23 13.42 -1.29
N VAL A 198 -10.11 12.09 -1.12
CA VAL A 198 -8.83 11.39 -0.99
C VAL A 198 -8.69 10.33 -2.05
N THR A 199 -7.50 10.25 -2.66
CA THR A 199 -7.02 9.09 -3.42
C THR A 199 -5.87 8.45 -2.67
N ILE A 200 -5.65 7.15 -2.87
CA ILE A 200 -4.57 6.40 -2.22
C ILE A 200 -3.73 5.74 -3.31
N ASP A 201 -2.45 6.05 -3.31
CA ASP A 201 -1.45 5.44 -4.18
C ASP A 201 -0.51 4.56 -3.36
N SER A 202 0.14 3.61 -4.00
CA SER A 202 1.19 2.82 -3.36
C SER A 202 2.50 2.86 -4.14
N TYR A 203 3.60 2.70 -3.42
CA TYR A 203 4.94 2.91 -3.91
C TYR A 203 5.87 1.78 -3.50
N LEU A 204 6.89 1.55 -4.31
CA LEU A 204 8.03 0.71 -3.99
C LEU A 204 9.14 1.59 -3.41
N LEU A 205 9.63 1.21 -2.25
CA LEU A 205 10.71 1.90 -1.55
C LEU A 205 11.86 0.95 -1.22
N ALA A 206 13.03 1.51 -1.05
CA ALA A 206 14.24 0.79 -0.63
C ALA A 206 15.18 1.73 0.14
N LYS A 207 16.19 1.18 0.82
CA LYS A 207 17.31 2.01 1.27
C LYS A 207 18.09 2.55 0.07
N ARG A 208 18.51 3.82 0.11
CA ARG A 208 19.37 4.43 -0.93
C ARG A 208 20.60 3.60 -1.18
N SER A 209 21.28 3.17 -0.10
CA SER A 209 22.49 2.35 -0.19
C SER A 209 22.28 1.03 -0.95
N PHE A 210 21.08 0.42 -0.84
CA PHE A 210 20.73 -0.76 -1.61
C PHE A 210 20.62 -0.44 -3.11
N VAL A 211 19.90 0.63 -3.46
CA VAL A 211 19.68 1.07 -4.85
C VAL A 211 21.01 1.41 -5.53
N GLU A 212 21.85 2.20 -4.85
CA GLU A 212 23.13 2.66 -5.41
C GLU A 212 24.16 1.54 -5.55
N LYS A 213 24.21 0.62 -4.60
CA LYS A 213 25.15 -0.52 -4.67
C LYS A 213 24.70 -1.62 -5.62
N ASN A 214 23.39 -1.72 -5.92
CA ASN A 214 22.81 -2.82 -6.69
C ASN A 214 21.90 -2.33 -7.84
N PRO A 215 22.30 -1.34 -8.66
CA PRO A 215 21.41 -0.72 -9.65
C PRO A 215 20.85 -1.74 -10.66
N LYS A 216 21.65 -2.74 -11.05
CA LYS A 216 21.21 -3.79 -11.99
C LYS A 216 20.20 -4.76 -11.33
N VAL A 217 20.35 -5.04 -10.04
CA VAL A 217 19.39 -5.85 -9.29
C VAL A 217 18.05 -5.14 -9.19
N VAL A 218 18.06 -3.83 -8.91
CA VAL A 218 16.84 -3.01 -8.87
C VAL A 218 16.17 -2.95 -10.24
N GLU A 219 16.93 -2.69 -11.31
CA GLU A 219 16.43 -2.71 -12.70
C GLU A 219 15.76 -4.05 -13.03
N ASN A 220 16.41 -5.17 -12.70
CA ASN A 220 15.90 -6.50 -12.97
C ASN A 220 14.64 -6.82 -12.12
N THR A 221 14.59 -6.37 -10.88
CA THR A 221 13.40 -6.48 -10.02
C THR A 221 12.23 -5.72 -10.64
N LEU A 222 12.45 -4.49 -11.13
CA LEU A 222 11.41 -3.69 -11.78
C LEU A 222 10.93 -4.36 -13.09
N LYS A 223 11.82 -4.96 -13.88
CA LYS A 223 11.45 -5.72 -15.08
C LYS A 223 10.53 -6.91 -14.75
N ALA A 224 10.87 -7.68 -13.73
CA ALA A 224 10.03 -8.79 -13.27
C ALA A 224 8.65 -8.31 -12.79
N LEU A 225 8.60 -7.20 -12.05
CA LEU A 225 7.34 -6.60 -11.60
C LEU A 225 6.49 -6.08 -12.75
N SER A 226 7.09 -5.52 -13.81
CA SER A 226 6.37 -5.09 -15.01
C SER A 226 5.70 -6.28 -15.73
N GLU A 227 6.40 -7.41 -15.81
CA GLU A 227 5.81 -8.65 -16.33
C GLU A 227 4.66 -9.14 -15.43
N GLY A 228 4.82 -9.00 -14.11
CA GLY A 228 3.79 -9.30 -13.11
C GLY A 228 2.54 -8.44 -13.27
N VAL A 229 2.69 -7.13 -13.47
CA VAL A 229 1.57 -6.20 -13.76
C VAL A 229 0.82 -6.66 -15.01
N LYS A 230 1.53 -6.88 -16.12
CA LYS A 230 0.92 -7.34 -17.37
C LYS A 230 0.19 -8.68 -17.21
N TYR A 231 0.75 -9.59 -16.40
CA TYR A 231 0.10 -10.86 -16.11
C TYR A 231 -1.22 -10.68 -15.37
N VAL A 232 -1.23 -9.87 -14.30
CA VAL A 232 -2.44 -9.59 -13.50
C VAL A 232 -3.53 -8.99 -14.38
N ASP A 233 -3.21 -8.00 -15.20
CA ASP A 233 -4.17 -7.33 -16.08
C ASP A 233 -4.83 -8.30 -17.08
N ASN A 234 -4.03 -9.21 -17.66
CA ASN A 234 -4.50 -10.14 -18.67
C ASN A 234 -5.07 -11.45 -18.11
N ASN A 235 -4.79 -11.79 -16.84
CA ASN A 235 -5.10 -13.09 -16.23
C ASN A 235 -5.74 -12.94 -14.84
N LYS A 236 -6.74 -12.07 -14.70
CA LYS A 236 -7.36 -11.73 -13.40
C LYS A 236 -7.89 -12.95 -12.65
N LYS A 237 -8.53 -13.90 -13.35
CA LYS A 237 -9.05 -15.13 -12.75
C LYS A 237 -7.95 -16.05 -12.24
N GLU A 238 -6.88 -16.22 -13.02
CA GLU A 238 -5.74 -17.04 -12.61
C GLU A 238 -4.99 -16.38 -11.44
N THR A 239 -4.90 -15.04 -11.43
CA THR A 239 -4.36 -14.28 -10.30
C THR A 239 -5.24 -14.47 -9.04
N ALA A 240 -6.55 -14.51 -9.18
CA ALA A 240 -7.46 -14.77 -8.06
C ALA A 240 -7.28 -16.20 -7.48
N LYS A 241 -7.05 -17.21 -8.33
CA LYS A 241 -6.70 -18.56 -7.87
C LYS A 241 -5.38 -18.57 -7.11
N LEU A 242 -4.38 -17.86 -7.60
CA LEU A 242 -3.09 -17.71 -6.93
C LEU A 242 -3.25 -17.05 -5.55
N ALA A 243 -4.11 -16.04 -5.43
CA ALA A 243 -4.42 -15.42 -4.14
C ALA A 243 -5.07 -16.42 -3.16
N PHE A 244 -5.94 -17.30 -3.64
CA PHE A 244 -6.49 -18.37 -2.82
C PHE A 244 -5.41 -19.36 -2.37
N GLU A 245 -4.53 -19.78 -3.26
CA GLU A 245 -3.42 -20.70 -2.93
C GLU A 245 -2.50 -20.13 -1.85
N GLN A 246 -2.10 -18.87 -1.99
CA GLN A 246 -1.08 -18.24 -1.14
C GLN A 246 -1.64 -17.57 0.12
N LEU A 247 -2.81 -16.97 0.05
CA LEU A 247 -3.40 -16.15 1.12
C LEU A 247 -4.67 -16.74 1.74
N LYS A 248 -5.20 -17.82 1.17
CA LYS A 248 -6.52 -18.37 1.52
C LYS A 248 -7.66 -17.35 1.33
N LEU A 249 -7.43 -16.32 0.51
CA LEU A 249 -8.45 -15.37 0.11
C LEU A 249 -9.37 -16.03 -0.92
N PRO A 250 -10.70 -16.10 -0.70
CA PRO A 250 -11.61 -16.68 -1.66
C PRO A 250 -11.47 -16.05 -3.06
N GLU A 251 -11.44 -16.86 -4.11
CA GLU A 251 -11.19 -16.39 -5.49
C GLU A 251 -12.13 -15.24 -5.90
N LYS A 252 -13.41 -15.33 -5.51
CA LYS A 252 -14.40 -14.27 -5.77
C LYS A 252 -13.99 -12.93 -5.15
N ASP A 253 -13.45 -12.97 -3.96
CA ASP A 253 -13.05 -11.77 -3.20
C ASP A 253 -11.72 -11.22 -3.74
N ALA A 254 -10.77 -12.11 -4.04
CA ALA A 254 -9.53 -11.74 -4.72
C ALA A 254 -9.79 -11.08 -6.08
N LEU A 255 -10.75 -11.60 -6.86
CA LEU A 255 -11.10 -11.03 -8.16
C LEU A 255 -11.63 -9.59 -8.02
N LYS A 256 -12.48 -9.32 -7.02
CA LYS A 256 -12.93 -7.95 -6.72
C LYS A 256 -11.76 -7.03 -6.38
N ASP A 257 -10.82 -7.50 -5.54
CA ASP A 257 -9.63 -6.73 -5.17
C ASP A 257 -8.76 -6.42 -6.38
N ILE A 258 -8.58 -7.38 -7.29
CA ILE A 258 -7.83 -7.19 -8.54
C ILE A 258 -8.54 -6.18 -9.46
N GLU A 259 -9.84 -6.28 -9.63
CA GLU A 259 -10.61 -5.47 -10.58
C GLU A 259 -10.71 -3.99 -10.19
N ARG A 260 -10.62 -3.67 -8.91
CA ARG A 260 -10.65 -2.29 -8.41
C ARG A 260 -9.28 -1.59 -8.44
N GLN A 261 -8.19 -2.35 -8.46
CA GLN A 261 -6.83 -1.78 -8.45
C GLN A 261 -6.41 -1.32 -9.85
N ASN A 262 -5.60 -0.28 -9.88
CA ASN A 262 -4.88 0.18 -11.06
C ASN A 262 -3.40 -0.08 -10.85
N TYR A 263 -2.94 -1.26 -11.27
CA TYR A 263 -1.53 -1.66 -11.17
C TYR A 263 -0.70 -0.91 -12.20
N VAL A 264 0.38 -0.31 -11.74
CA VAL A 264 1.30 0.45 -12.60
C VAL A 264 2.74 0.13 -12.22
N LEU A 265 3.66 0.52 -13.08
CA LEU A 265 5.09 0.63 -12.79
C LEU A 265 5.60 1.88 -13.51
N GLY A 266 5.90 2.91 -12.74
CA GLY A 266 6.28 4.21 -13.30
C GLY A 266 6.41 5.26 -12.21
N PHE A 267 6.70 6.50 -12.62
CA PHE A 267 6.67 7.66 -11.73
C PHE A 267 6.48 8.93 -12.57
N THR A 268 5.41 9.67 -12.32
CA THR A 268 5.00 10.84 -13.09
C THR A 268 5.08 12.13 -12.25
N GLU A 269 4.91 13.29 -12.92
CA GLU A 269 4.76 14.57 -12.22
C GLU A 269 3.53 14.57 -11.29
N GLU A 270 2.45 13.86 -11.67
CA GLU A 270 1.26 13.72 -10.85
C GLU A 270 1.54 12.89 -9.59
N ASP A 271 2.34 11.82 -9.71
CA ASP A 271 2.75 11.01 -8.54
C ASP A 271 3.56 11.87 -7.55
N ALA A 272 4.50 12.67 -8.06
CA ALA A 272 5.29 13.58 -7.23
C ALA A 272 4.42 14.66 -6.57
N LYS A 273 3.50 15.24 -7.34
CA LYS A 273 2.56 16.25 -6.82
C LYS A 273 1.66 15.66 -5.74
N HIS A 274 1.11 14.46 -5.93
CA HIS A 274 0.29 13.76 -4.94
C HIS A 274 1.06 13.57 -3.62
N LEU A 275 2.30 13.10 -3.71
CA LEU A 275 3.16 12.94 -2.52
C LEU A 275 3.48 14.28 -1.85
N GLU A 276 3.80 15.33 -2.62
CA GLU A 276 4.12 16.64 -2.06
C GLU A 276 2.89 17.28 -1.39
N ASP A 277 1.71 17.21 -2.01
CA ASP A 277 0.46 17.73 -1.42
C ASP A 277 0.15 17.06 -0.07
N MET A 278 0.33 15.75 0.03
CA MET A 278 0.16 15.02 1.30
C MET A 278 1.28 15.34 2.31
N LYS A 279 2.53 15.47 1.85
CA LYS A 279 3.67 15.85 2.70
C LYS A 279 3.45 17.22 3.34
N VAL A 280 3.05 18.22 2.55
CA VAL A 280 2.73 19.58 3.05
C VAL A 280 1.63 19.50 4.11
N TRP A 281 0.58 18.74 3.87
CA TRP A 281 -0.48 18.54 4.86
C TRP A 281 0.05 17.90 6.16
N LEU A 282 0.93 16.89 6.06
CA LEU A 282 1.55 16.24 7.21
C LEU A 282 2.40 17.23 8.03
N GLU A 283 3.14 18.11 7.35
CA GLU A 283 3.96 19.16 7.99
C GLU A 283 3.08 20.19 8.71
N GLU A 284 2.05 20.71 8.04
CA GLU A 284 1.09 21.68 8.61
C GLU A 284 0.36 21.12 9.85
N LYS A 285 0.08 19.83 9.87
CA LYS A 285 -0.55 19.15 11.01
C LYS A 285 0.44 18.69 12.09
N GLY A 286 1.74 18.96 11.92
CA GLY A 286 2.78 18.50 12.84
C GLY A 286 2.88 16.98 12.94
N LYS A 287 2.44 16.27 11.91
CA LYS A 287 2.45 14.80 11.86
C LYS A 287 3.73 14.25 11.24
N LEU A 288 4.42 15.03 10.42
CA LEU A 288 5.73 14.66 9.86
C LEU A 288 6.82 14.98 10.90
N LYS A 289 7.42 13.93 11.46
CA LYS A 289 8.43 14.07 12.53
C LYS A 289 9.80 14.50 12.00
N ASP A 290 10.18 13.95 10.84
CA ASP A 290 11.50 14.16 10.25
C ASP A 290 11.34 14.99 8.96
N LYS A 291 11.96 16.17 8.93
CA LYS A 291 11.92 17.07 7.77
C LYS A 291 12.86 16.57 6.68
N TYR A 292 12.41 16.61 5.44
CA TYR A 292 13.19 16.29 4.25
C TYR A 292 12.59 16.97 3.02
N GLU A 293 13.39 17.14 1.97
CA GLU A 293 12.90 17.51 0.64
C GLU A 293 12.50 16.24 -0.11
N LEU A 294 11.27 16.20 -0.67
CA LEU A 294 10.76 15.02 -1.35
C LEU A 294 11.65 14.61 -2.54
N LYS A 295 12.14 15.58 -3.31
CA LYS A 295 13.04 15.35 -4.45
C LYS A 295 14.29 14.55 -4.07
N ASP A 296 14.81 14.74 -2.86
CA ASP A 296 16.00 14.04 -2.37
C ASP A 296 15.68 12.60 -1.93
N LYS A 297 14.40 12.25 -1.86
CA LYS A 297 13.89 10.93 -1.48
C LYS A 297 13.34 10.13 -2.67
N ILE A 298 13.57 10.60 -3.89
CA ILE A 298 13.16 9.93 -5.12
C ILE A 298 14.41 9.48 -5.87
N ASN A 299 14.51 8.20 -6.20
CA ASN A 299 15.61 7.65 -7.01
C ASN A 299 15.03 6.77 -8.12
N LEU A 300 14.93 7.31 -9.32
CA LEU A 300 14.32 6.68 -10.49
C LEU A 300 15.33 6.16 -11.52
N GLU A 301 16.63 6.16 -11.22
CA GLU A 301 17.67 5.79 -12.17
C GLU A 301 17.45 4.39 -12.78
N ALA A 302 17.16 3.41 -11.94
CA ALA A 302 16.88 2.05 -12.41
C ALA A 302 15.57 1.96 -13.20
N LEU A 303 14.54 2.73 -12.79
CA LEU A 303 13.25 2.79 -13.47
C LEU A 303 13.38 3.48 -14.84
N LYS A 304 14.04 4.64 -14.92
CA LYS A 304 14.33 5.35 -16.18
C LYS A 304 15.10 4.46 -17.16
N LYS A 305 16.05 3.67 -16.66
CA LYS A 305 16.82 2.75 -17.48
C LYS A 305 15.99 1.57 -17.99
N ALA A 306 15.10 1.03 -17.17
CA ALA A 306 14.26 -0.11 -17.55
C ALA A 306 13.07 0.31 -18.44
N PHE A 307 12.45 1.46 -18.14
CA PHE A 307 11.19 1.94 -18.73
C PHE A 307 11.18 3.47 -18.82
N PRO A 308 11.97 4.07 -19.75
CA PRO A 308 12.08 5.52 -19.86
C PRO A 308 10.74 6.21 -20.12
N GLU A 309 9.83 5.54 -20.84
CA GLU A 309 8.49 6.05 -21.17
C GLU A 309 7.53 6.11 -19.97
N SER A 310 7.82 5.36 -18.91
CA SER A 310 6.99 5.32 -17.70
C SER A 310 7.38 6.38 -16.66
N VAL A 311 8.41 7.20 -16.98
CA VAL A 311 8.91 8.24 -16.09
C VAL A 311 8.78 9.60 -16.76
N THR A 312 7.84 10.43 -16.29
CA THR A 312 7.69 11.81 -16.78
C THR A 312 8.18 12.86 -15.76
N TYR A 313 8.48 12.44 -14.54
CA TYR A 313 9.07 13.28 -13.49
C TYR A 313 10.52 13.66 -13.88
N LYS A 314 10.81 14.98 -13.83
CA LYS A 314 12.08 15.60 -14.26
C LYS A 314 13.01 15.84 -13.07
#